data_fdddbe5bbec23f8279ea1d39d45742d5
#
_entry.id   fdddbe5bbec23f8279ea1d39d45742d5
#
_cell.length_a   1.000
_cell.length_b   1.000
_cell.length_c   1.000
_cell.angle_alpha   90.00
_cell.angle_beta   90.00
_cell.angle_gamma   90.00
#
_symmetry.space_group_name_H-M   'P 1'
#
loop_
_entity.id
_entity.type
_entity.pdbx_description
1 polymer ?
#
loop_
_entity_poly.entity_id
_entity_poly.type
_entity_poly.pdbx_seq_one_letter_code
_entity_poly.pdbx_strand_id
1 'polypeptide(L)'
;MLLKRYSLRCCCLTLLVLLAMTNVLHATTPEKGMFLVADEQLKDPRFRNGVILLIQHNEQGSAGLVVNRGSRLSLSAILPKDSSLTGDGRTLSYGGPVDPNTLLALVKVRNYPPEPADEVVEGLYVTGVGVLDEWTDFSAEVVSYRTFVGYTGWAAGQLGAEIQRGDWSVLQADA
;
A
#
# COMPACT_ATOMS: atom_id res chain seq x y z
N MET A 1 18.31 32.18 -59.96
CA MET A 1 18.95 32.27 -58.64
C MET A 1 17.89 32.34 -57.53
N LEU A 2 17.05 31.28 -57.38
CA LEU A 2 15.86 31.29 -56.49
C LEU A 2 15.48 29.89 -55.96
N LEU A 3 16.46 29.08 -55.56
CA LEU A 3 16.19 27.69 -55.13
C LEU A 3 16.97 27.25 -53.86
N LYS A 4 17.29 28.18 -52.96
CA LYS A 4 18.05 27.82 -51.74
C LYS A 4 17.45 28.26 -50.39
N ARG A 5 16.17 28.66 -50.33
CA ARG A 5 15.56 29.18 -49.08
C ARG A 5 14.48 28.30 -48.43
N TYR A 6 14.11 27.18 -49.05
CA TYR A 6 13.03 26.31 -48.50
C TYR A 6 13.51 25.14 -47.64
N SER A 7 14.81 24.81 -47.71
CA SER A 7 15.33 23.62 -47.00
C SER A 7 15.56 23.81 -45.50
N LEU A 8 15.79 25.06 -45.05
CA LEU A 8 16.14 25.29 -43.64
C LEU A 8 14.92 25.44 -42.71
N ARG A 9 13.77 25.84 -43.27
CA ARG A 9 12.53 25.99 -42.48
C ARG A 9 11.78 24.68 -42.24
N CYS A 10 11.96 23.70 -43.12
CA CYS A 10 11.33 22.39 -43.00
C CYS A 10 12.06 21.52 -41.96
N CYS A 11 13.39 21.63 -41.83
CA CYS A 11 14.17 20.92 -40.81
C CYS A 11 13.87 21.39 -39.37
N CYS A 12 13.59 22.68 -39.16
CA CYS A 12 13.27 23.20 -37.83
C CYS A 12 11.88 22.79 -37.35
N LEU A 13 10.90 22.65 -38.25
CA LEU A 13 9.54 22.21 -37.88
C LEU A 13 9.50 20.72 -37.55
N THR A 14 10.25 19.87 -38.21
CA THR A 14 10.33 18.43 -37.90
C THR A 14 11.06 18.18 -36.58
N LEU A 15 12.08 19.00 -36.24
CA LEU A 15 12.79 18.87 -34.95
C LEU A 15 11.92 19.31 -33.77
N LEU A 16 11.04 20.31 -33.95
CA LEU A 16 10.13 20.76 -32.89
C LEU A 16 9.03 19.75 -32.59
N VAL A 17 8.56 18.99 -33.58
CA VAL A 17 7.54 17.94 -33.40
C VAL A 17 8.13 16.71 -32.71
N LEU A 18 9.41 16.39 -32.90
CA LEU A 18 10.06 15.27 -32.20
C LEU A 18 10.33 15.57 -30.71
N LEU A 19 10.50 16.84 -30.33
CA LEU A 19 10.74 17.22 -28.92
C LEU A 19 9.46 17.23 -28.07
N ALA A 20 8.27 17.22 -28.68
CA ALA A 20 6.99 17.26 -27.98
C ALA A 20 6.46 15.87 -27.55
N MET A 21 7.13 14.77 -27.87
CA MET A 21 6.66 13.42 -27.61
C MET A 21 7.35 12.69 -26.45
N THR A 22 8.13 13.37 -25.62
CA THR A 22 8.79 12.71 -24.47
C THR A 22 8.14 13.00 -23.12
N ASN A 23 6.80 13.11 -23.06
CA ASN A 23 6.12 12.84 -21.82
C ASN A 23 5.94 11.32 -21.70
N VAL A 24 7.04 10.61 -21.43
CA VAL A 24 6.96 9.26 -20.89
C VAL A 24 6.32 9.39 -19.51
N LEU A 25 5.02 9.12 -19.46
CA LEU A 25 4.33 8.92 -18.20
C LEU A 25 5.09 7.77 -17.51
N HIS A 26 5.96 8.11 -16.56
CA HIS A 26 6.60 7.10 -15.72
C HIS A 26 5.48 6.54 -14.86
N ALA A 27 4.88 5.44 -15.31
CA ALA A 27 4.04 4.65 -14.43
C ALA A 27 4.94 4.22 -13.26
N THR A 28 4.67 4.74 -12.08
CA THR A 28 5.41 4.37 -10.87
C THR A 28 5.21 2.88 -10.67
N THR A 29 6.28 2.11 -10.73
CA THR A 29 6.23 0.67 -10.47
C THR A 29 5.83 0.47 -9.01
N PRO A 30 4.83 -0.35 -8.71
CA PRO A 30 4.43 -0.60 -7.32
C PRO A 30 5.56 -1.33 -6.58
N GLU A 31 5.80 -0.90 -5.35
CA GLU A 31 6.76 -1.53 -4.43
C GLU A 31 6.13 -1.68 -3.04
N LYS A 32 6.67 -2.58 -2.23
CA LYS A 32 6.29 -2.69 -0.82
C LYS A 32 6.49 -1.34 -0.12
N GLY A 33 5.55 -0.94 0.71
CA GLY A 33 5.55 0.36 1.40
C GLY A 33 4.86 1.49 0.64
N MET A 34 4.52 1.31 -0.64
CA MET A 34 3.75 2.30 -1.40
C MET A 34 2.25 2.21 -1.13
N PHE A 35 1.55 3.31 -1.39
CA PHE A 35 0.11 3.36 -1.36
C PHE A 35 -0.50 3.16 -2.74
N LEU A 36 -1.61 2.41 -2.76
CA LEU A 36 -2.53 2.34 -3.88
C LEU A 36 -3.77 3.15 -3.54
N VAL A 37 -4.12 4.11 -4.36
CA VAL A 37 -5.36 4.89 -4.24
C VAL A 37 -6.31 4.43 -5.33
N ALA A 38 -7.50 4.00 -4.91
CA ALA A 38 -8.53 3.55 -5.84
C ALA A 38 -9.00 4.70 -6.73
N ASP A 39 -8.99 4.48 -8.05
CA ASP A 39 -9.57 5.41 -9.01
C ASP A 39 -11.11 5.42 -8.91
N GLU A 40 -11.75 6.52 -9.32
CA GLU A 40 -13.22 6.65 -9.31
C GLU A 40 -13.89 5.63 -10.23
N GLN A 41 -13.18 5.17 -11.28
CA GLN A 41 -13.66 4.21 -12.25
C GLN A 41 -13.54 2.75 -11.76
N LEU A 42 -12.89 2.51 -10.62
CA LEU A 42 -12.75 1.17 -10.06
C LEU A 42 -14.12 0.55 -9.79
N LYS A 43 -14.41 -0.53 -10.50
CA LYS A 43 -15.73 -1.17 -10.49
C LYS A 43 -16.04 -1.95 -9.21
N ASP A 44 -15.00 -2.42 -8.50
CA ASP A 44 -15.20 -3.20 -7.28
C ASP A 44 -15.63 -2.29 -6.12
N PRO A 45 -16.89 -2.43 -5.64
CA PRO A 45 -17.41 -1.56 -4.58
C PRO A 45 -16.68 -1.76 -3.25
N ARG A 46 -15.99 -2.88 -3.07
CA ARG A 46 -15.20 -3.17 -1.86
C ARG A 46 -14.02 -2.22 -1.71
N PHE A 47 -13.53 -1.65 -2.81
CA PHE A 47 -12.36 -0.77 -2.81
C PHE A 47 -12.65 0.68 -3.18
N ARG A 48 -13.92 1.03 -3.41
CA ARG A 48 -14.31 2.42 -3.74
C ARG A 48 -13.77 3.40 -2.69
N ASN A 49 -13.04 4.43 -3.13
CA ASN A 49 -12.35 5.41 -2.27
C ASN A 49 -11.34 4.76 -1.30
N GLY A 50 -10.85 3.56 -1.63
CA GLY A 50 -9.90 2.82 -0.80
C GLY A 50 -8.49 3.37 -0.95
N VAL A 51 -7.76 3.40 0.16
CA VAL A 51 -6.31 3.60 0.20
C VAL A 51 -5.70 2.34 0.79
N ILE A 52 -4.81 1.70 0.04
CA ILE A 52 -4.18 0.43 0.43
C ILE A 52 -2.69 0.65 0.59
N LEU A 53 -2.13 0.26 1.73
CA LEU A 53 -0.69 0.16 1.93
C LEU A 53 -0.22 -1.21 1.45
N LEU A 54 0.70 -1.28 0.50
CA LEU A 54 1.32 -2.53 0.08
C LEU A 54 2.27 -3.02 1.17
N ILE A 55 1.94 -4.15 1.78
CA ILE A 55 2.78 -4.82 2.79
C ILE A 55 3.67 -5.91 2.19
N GLN A 56 3.36 -6.35 0.98
CA GLN A 56 4.15 -7.29 0.21
C GLN A 56 3.97 -7.02 -1.29
N HIS A 57 5.08 -7.10 -2.04
CA HIS A 57 5.07 -7.08 -3.50
C HIS A 57 6.28 -7.85 -4.04
N ASN A 58 6.04 -8.93 -4.77
CA ASN A 58 7.07 -9.77 -5.37
C ASN A 58 6.52 -10.52 -6.59
N GLU A 59 7.33 -11.41 -7.18
CA GLU A 59 6.95 -12.20 -8.36
C GLU A 59 5.78 -13.17 -8.10
N GLN A 60 5.53 -13.57 -6.86
CA GLN A 60 4.43 -14.46 -6.48
C GLN A 60 3.09 -13.72 -6.35
N GLY A 61 3.13 -12.39 -6.17
CA GLY A 61 1.96 -11.56 -6.05
C GLY A 61 2.14 -10.38 -5.09
N SER A 62 1.02 -9.79 -4.69
CA SER A 62 1.01 -8.63 -3.80
C SER A 62 -0.01 -8.81 -2.69
N ALA A 63 0.29 -8.23 -1.53
CA ALA A 63 -0.65 -8.09 -0.42
C ALA A 63 -0.65 -6.65 0.12
N GLY A 64 -1.79 -6.21 0.64
CA GLY A 64 -1.93 -4.86 1.19
C GLY A 64 -3.01 -4.77 2.26
N LEU A 65 -3.01 -3.66 2.96
CA LEU A 65 -4.01 -3.32 3.98
C LEU A 65 -4.77 -2.06 3.58
N VAL A 66 -6.11 -2.13 3.58
CA VAL A 66 -6.95 -0.93 3.42
C VAL A 66 -6.80 -0.08 4.68
N VAL A 67 -6.10 1.07 4.57
CA VAL A 67 -5.72 1.87 5.75
C VAL A 67 -6.71 2.96 6.10
N ASN A 68 -7.68 3.27 5.25
CA ASN A 68 -8.68 4.32 5.48
C ASN A 68 -10.08 3.81 5.85
N ARG A 69 -10.22 2.53 6.25
CA ARG A 69 -11.49 1.96 6.69
C ARG A 69 -11.44 1.48 8.14
N GLY A 70 -12.00 2.27 9.03
CA GLY A 70 -12.25 1.87 10.40
C GLY A 70 -13.46 0.93 10.51
N SER A 71 -13.52 0.14 11.59
CA SER A 71 -14.70 -0.60 11.97
C SER A 71 -15.15 -0.17 13.37
N ARG A 72 -16.35 -0.65 13.77
CA ARG A 72 -16.85 -0.46 15.16
C ARG A 72 -16.54 -1.67 16.05
N LEU A 73 -15.85 -2.66 15.52
CA LEU A 73 -15.53 -3.88 16.23
C LEU A 73 -14.40 -3.61 17.22
N SER A 74 -14.66 -3.76 18.49
CA SER A 74 -13.65 -3.60 19.53
C SER A 74 -12.67 -4.75 19.50
N LEU A 75 -11.38 -4.46 19.69
CA LEU A 75 -10.35 -5.47 19.82
C LEU A 75 -10.60 -6.39 21.01
N SER A 76 -11.12 -5.84 22.12
CA SER A 76 -11.50 -6.60 23.31
C SER A 76 -12.67 -7.58 23.12
N ALA A 77 -13.43 -7.47 22.03
CA ALA A 77 -14.49 -8.43 21.71
C ALA A 77 -13.97 -9.70 21.03
N ILE A 78 -12.73 -9.68 20.55
CA ILE A 78 -12.13 -10.76 19.76
C ILE A 78 -10.96 -11.41 20.49
N LEU A 79 -10.13 -10.61 21.16
CA LEU A 79 -8.96 -11.12 21.88
C LEU A 79 -9.34 -11.72 23.25
N PRO A 80 -8.52 -12.63 23.78
CA PRO A 80 -8.62 -13.10 25.15
C PRO A 80 -8.63 -11.93 26.15
N LYS A 81 -9.30 -12.11 27.28
CA LYS A 81 -9.45 -11.05 28.31
C LYS A 81 -8.13 -10.65 28.98
N ASP A 82 -7.16 -11.54 28.96
CA ASP A 82 -5.81 -11.38 29.52
C ASP A 82 -4.82 -10.77 28.51
N SER A 83 -5.25 -10.52 27.26
CA SER A 83 -4.43 -9.81 26.28
C SER A 83 -4.14 -8.39 26.73
N SER A 84 -2.88 -7.99 26.67
CA SER A 84 -2.41 -6.63 26.98
C SER A 84 -3.00 -5.57 26.03
N LEU A 85 -3.47 -5.97 24.85
CA LEU A 85 -4.02 -5.11 23.82
C LEU A 85 -5.50 -4.73 24.05
N THR A 86 -6.17 -5.29 25.06
CA THR A 86 -7.61 -5.10 25.27
C THR A 86 -7.98 -3.83 26.06
N GLY A 87 -7.01 -3.21 26.75
CA GLY A 87 -7.24 -2.10 27.70
C GLY A 87 -7.59 -0.75 27.09
N ASP A 88 -7.31 -0.51 25.80
CA ASP A 88 -7.25 0.83 25.23
C ASP A 88 -8.54 1.26 24.48
N GLY A 89 -9.60 0.47 24.50
CA GLY A 89 -10.82 0.77 23.75
C GLY A 89 -10.61 0.82 22.23
N ARG A 90 -9.54 0.22 21.73
CA ARG A 90 -9.18 0.22 20.32
C ARG A 90 -10.14 -0.63 19.49
N THR A 91 -10.35 -0.18 18.26
CA THR A 91 -11.16 -0.88 17.28
C THR A 91 -10.31 -1.44 16.17
N LEU A 92 -10.75 -2.56 15.59
CA LEU A 92 -10.18 -3.11 14.38
C LEU A 92 -10.44 -2.21 13.18
N SER A 93 -9.53 -2.20 12.24
CA SER A 93 -9.74 -1.66 10.90
C SER A 93 -10.04 -2.81 9.93
N TYR A 94 -10.78 -2.53 8.89
CA TYR A 94 -10.97 -3.47 7.79
C TYR A 94 -9.73 -3.45 6.89
N GLY A 95 -8.97 -4.53 6.86
CA GLY A 95 -7.75 -4.66 6.03
C GLY A 95 -8.01 -5.12 4.61
N GLY A 96 -9.08 -5.87 4.38
CA GLY A 96 -9.46 -6.36 3.07
C GLY A 96 -10.33 -7.62 3.10
N PRO A 97 -10.75 -8.10 1.91
CA PRO A 97 -11.70 -9.22 1.80
C PRO A 97 -11.04 -10.60 1.89
N VAL A 98 -9.71 -10.67 1.86
CA VAL A 98 -8.99 -11.96 1.90
C VAL A 98 -8.80 -12.35 3.36
N ASP A 99 -9.06 -13.60 3.66
CA ASP A 99 -8.93 -14.25 4.97
C ASP A 99 -9.48 -13.38 6.13
N PRO A 100 -10.81 -13.27 6.26
CA PRO A 100 -11.46 -12.41 7.24
C PRO A 100 -11.27 -12.86 8.70
N ASN A 101 -10.61 -13.98 8.94
CA ASN A 101 -10.26 -14.46 10.27
C ASN A 101 -8.81 -14.11 10.65
N THR A 102 -7.99 -13.68 9.72
CA THR A 102 -6.62 -13.24 10.00
C THR A 102 -6.63 -11.87 10.64
N LEU A 103 -5.96 -11.75 11.79
CA LEU A 103 -5.76 -10.50 12.51
C LEU A 103 -4.30 -10.06 12.34
N LEU A 104 -4.10 -8.91 11.69
CA LEU A 104 -2.80 -8.30 11.45
C LEU A 104 -2.65 -7.01 12.25
N ALA A 105 -1.43 -6.70 12.61
CA ALA A 105 -1.04 -5.43 13.21
C ALA A 105 0.00 -4.73 12.33
N LEU A 106 -0.20 -3.45 12.09
CA LEU A 106 0.79 -2.53 11.54
C LEU A 106 1.37 -1.74 12.70
N VAL A 107 2.66 -1.90 12.97
CA VAL A 107 3.31 -1.47 14.20
C VAL A 107 4.48 -0.56 13.90
N LYS A 108 4.49 0.64 14.49
CA LYS A 108 5.66 1.53 14.48
C LYS A 108 6.49 1.29 15.74
N VAL A 109 7.78 1.01 15.54
CA VAL A 109 8.74 0.76 16.63
C VAL A 109 9.94 1.68 16.50
N ARG A 110 10.67 1.91 17.60
CA ARG A 110 11.94 2.63 17.59
C ARG A 110 13.14 1.74 17.32
N ASN A 111 13.09 0.51 17.82
CA ASN A 111 14.14 -0.48 17.68
C ASN A 111 13.63 -1.67 16.89
N TYR A 112 14.53 -2.54 16.47
CA TYR A 112 14.17 -3.76 15.75
C TYR A 112 13.21 -4.59 16.60
N PRO A 113 12.01 -4.97 16.07
CA PRO A 113 11.09 -5.81 16.80
C PRO A 113 11.57 -7.25 16.85
N PRO A 114 11.07 -8.06 17.81
CA PRO A 114 11.25 -9.51 17.78
C PRO A 114 10.61 -10.14 16.53
N GLU A 115 11.18 -11.22 16.03
CA GLU A 115 10.56 -12.06 15.00
C GLU A 115 9.32 -12.82 15.54
N PRO A 116 8.30 -13.13 14.72
CA PRO A 116 8.22 -12.80 13.29
C PRO A 116 7.58 -11.44 13.02
N ALA A 117 8.26 -10.61 12.24
CA ALA A 117 7.74 -9.33 11.76
C ALA A 117 8.37 -8.97 10.41
N ASP A 118 7.56 -8.46 9.49
CA ASP A 118 8.01 -8.03 8.17
C ASP A 118 8.07 -6.50 8.13
N GLU A 119 9.24 -5.93 7.90
CA GLU A 119 9.37 -4.48 7.71
C GLU A 119 8.66 -4.05 6.42
N VAL A 120 7.77 -3.08 6.52
CA VAL A 120 7.04 -2.51 5.37
C VAL A 120 7.77 -1.30 4.80
N VAL A 121 8.13 -0.36 5.68
CA VAL A 121 9.05 0.76 5.47
C VAL A 121 9.84 0.94 6.75
N GLU A 122 10.89 1.76 6.75
CA GLU A 122 11.75 1.98 7.90
C GLU A 122 10.96 2.24 9.19
N GLY A 123 11.16 1.38 10.19
CA GLY A 123 10.51 1.46 11.49
C GLY A 123 9.02 1.10 11.51
N LEU A 124 8.42 0.68 10.40
CA LEU A 124 7.03 0.24 10.31
C LEU A 124 6.96 -1.23 9.89
N TYR A 125 6.39 -2.06 10.73
CA TYR A 125 6.34 -3.51 10.58
C TYR A 125 4.91 -4.03 10.50
N VAL A 126 4.71 -5.13 9.79
CA VAL A 126 3.49 -5.92 9.82
C VAL A 126 3.74 -7.24 10.53
N THR A 127 2.84 -7.63 11.42
CA THR A 127 2.90 -8.89 12.17
C THR A 127 1.50 -9.39 12.51
N GLY A 128 1.37 -10.59 13.08
CA GLY A 128 0.12 -11.07 13.65
C GLY A 128 -0.22 -10.34 14.96
N VAL A 129 -1.52 -10.15 15.24
CA VAL A 129 -1.94 -9.50 16.50
C VAL A 129 -1.51 -10.30 17.72
N GLY A 130 -1.51 -11.65 17.65
CA GLY A 130 -1.00 -12.49 18.74
C GLY A 130 0.48 -12.27 19.03
N VAL A 131 1.30 -12.09 18.00
CA VAL A 131 2.72 -11.77 18.13
C VAL A 131 2.93 -10.38 18.75
N LEU A 132 2.14 -9.39 18.33
CA LEU A 132 2.18 -8.05 18.94
C LEU A 132 1.84 -8.09 20.44
N ASP A 133 0.90 -8.93 20.85
CA ASP A 133 0.51 -9.08 22.26
C ASP A 133 1.70 -9.56 23.11
N GLU A 134 2.51 -10.48 22.58
CA GLU A 134 3.75 -10.93 23.21
C GLU A 134 4.80 -9.82 23.29
N TRP A 135 4.88 -8.91 22.29
CA TRP A 135 5.88 -7.83 22.26
C TRP A 135 5.66 -6.80 23.36
N THR A 136 4.42 -6.56 23.78
CA THR A 136 4.11 -5.61 24.85
C THR A 136 4.67 -6.04 26.20
N ASP A 137 4.87 -7.35 26.40
CA ASP A 137 5.53 -7.91 27.57
C ASP A 137 7.07 -7.85 27.48
N PHE A 138 7.64 -7.73 26.27
CA PHE A 138 9.09 -7.81 26.00
C PHE A 138 9.75 -6.47 25.65
N SER A 139 9.28 -5.34 26.11
CA SER A 139 9.98 -4.05 25.95
C SER A 139 10.39 -3.70 24.49
N ALA A 140 9.78 -4.27 23.46
CA ALA A 140 9.83 -3.67 22.15
C ALA A 140 9.28 -2.24 22.29
N GLU A 141 10.06 -1.21 21.96
CA GLU A 141 9.62 0.17 22.06
C GLU A 141 8.55 0.47 21.01
N VAL A 142 7.36 -0.11 21.21
CA VAL A 142 6.18 0.12 20.36
C VAL A 142 5.75 1.57 20.52
N VAL A 143 5.88 2.35 19.47
CA VAL A 143 5.45 3.77 19.44
C VAL A 143 3.95 3.86 19.22
N SER A 144 3.44 3.09 18.27
CA SER A 144 2.01 3.03 17.94
C SER A 144 1.71 1.78 17.13
N TYR A 145 0.44 1.38 17.13
CA TYR A 145 -0.01 0.29 16.26
C TYR A 145 -1.46 0.48 15.81
N ARG A 146 -1.82 -0.18 14.73
CA ARG A 146 -3.20 -0.35 14.23
C ARG A 146 -3.43 -1.80 13.91
N THR A 147 -4.61 -2.30 14.25
CA THR A 147 -5.01 -3.68 14.01
C THR A 147 -6.02 -3.77 12.88
N PHE A 148 -5.93 -4.84 12.10
CA PHE A 148 -6.71 -5.06 10.90
C PHE A 148 -7.29 -6.47 10.90
N VAL A 149 -8.49 -6.60 10.34
CA VAL A 149 -9.09 -7.90 10.03
C VAL A 149 -9.06 -8.11 8.52
N GLY A 150 -8.51 -9.25 8.10
CA GLY A 150 -8.28 -9.56 6.70
C GLY A 150 -7.24 -8.67 6.02
N TYR A 151 -7.00 -8.92 4.77
CA TYR A 151 -6.08 -8.15 3.91
C TYR A 151 -6.56 -8.14 2.46
N THR A 152 -5.89 -7.39 1.58
CA THR A 152 -6.09 -7.43 0.14
C THR A 152 -5.01 -8.28 -0.50
N GLY A 153 -5.33 -9.00 -1.57
CA GLY A 153 -4.38 -9.86 -2.26
C GLY A 153 -4.54 -9.80 -3.77
N TRP A 154 -3.43 -9.87 -4.47
CA TRP A 154 -3.33 -9.97 -5.93
C TRP A 154 -2.43 -11.13 -6.31
N ALA A 155 -2.85 -11.93 -7.27
CA ALA A 155 -2.01 -12.94 -7.89
C ALA A 155 -0.84 -12.30 -8.66
N ALA A 156 0.16 -13.11 -9.04
CA ALA A 156 1.28 -12.67 -9.86
C ALA A 156 0.80 -11.90 -11.10
N GLY A 157 1.32 -10.67 -11.29
CA GLY A 157 1.00 -9.79 -12.43
C GLY A 157 -0.39 -9.12 -12.38
N GLN A 158 -1.30 -9.53 -11.49
CA GLN A 158 -2.65 -8.99 -11.42
C GLN A 158 -2.64 -7.49 -11.07
N LEU A 159 -1.91 -7.08 -10.03
CA LEU A 159 -1.82 -5.67 -9.62
C LEU A 159 -1.28 -4.79 -10.77
N GLY A 160 -0.24 -5.24 -11.46
CA GLY A 160 0.31 -4.52 -12.60
C GLY A 160 -0.71 -4.31 -13.72
N ALA A 161 -1.53 -5.34 -14.02
CA ALA A 161 -2.60 -5.23 -15.02
C ALA A 161 -3.70 -4.25 -14.56
N GLU A 162 -4.05 -4.21 -13.28
CA GLU A 162 -5.03 -3.28 -12.72
C GLU A 162 -4.53 -1.83 -12.75
N ILE A 163 -3.25 -1.59 -12.42
CA ILE A 163 -2.61 -0.28 -12.55
C ILE A 163 -2.61 0.19 -14.01
N GLN A 164 -2.25 -0.68 -14.96
CA GLN A 164 -2.27 -0.35 -16.39
C GLN A 164 -3.67 -0.01 -16.92
N ARG A 165 -4.74 -0.57 -16.34
CA ARG A 165 -6.13 -0.20 -16.66
C ARG A 165 -6.56 1.11 -16.02
N GLY A 166 -5.77 1.68 -15.11
CA GLY A 166 -6.11 2.90 -14.35
C GLY A 166 -6.99 2.64 -13.13
N ASP A 167 -7.07 1.40 -12.64
CA ASP A 167 -7.85 1.06 -11.44
C ASP A 167 -7.22 1.66 -10.16
N TRP A 168 -5.89 1.84 -10.17
CA TRP A 168 -5.08 2.30 -9.05
C TRP A 168 -4.08 3.38 -9.45
N SER A 169 -4.00 4.43 -8.65
CA SER A 169 -2.88 5.36 -8.63
C SER A 169 -1.87 4.92 -7.57
N VAL A 170 -0.57 4.87 -7.95
CA VAL A 170 0.52 4.48 -7.05
C VAL A 170 1.17 5.73 -6.48
N LEU A 171 1.24 5.83 -5.15
CA LEU A 171 1.85 6.94 -4.44
C LEU A 171 2.95 6.43 -3.51
N GLN A 172 4.07 7.15 -3.48
CA GLN A 172 5.12 6.90 -2.51
C GLN A 172 4.66 7.35 -1.13
N ALA A 173 4.96 6.56 -0.09
CA ALA A 173 4.78 7.03 1.28
C ALA A 173 5.93 7.98 1.60
N ASP A 174 5.64 9.28 1.74
CA ASP A 174 6.59 10.21 2.33
C ASP A 174 6.64 9.93 3.84
N ALA A 175 7.85 9.71 4.35
CA ALA A 175 8.13 9.37 5.74
C ALA A 175 8.02 10.57 6.68
#